data_3d4c4538a44aafa2fcceeb008d8bdf2f
#
_entry.id   3d4c4538a44aafa2fcceeb008d8bdf2f
#
_cell.length_a   1.000
_cell.length_b   1.000
_cell.length_c   1.000
_cell.angle_alpha   90.00
_cell.angle_beta   90.00
_cell.angle_gamma   90.00
#
_symmetry.space_group_name_H-M   'P 1'
#
loop_
_entity.id
_entity.type
_entity.pdbx_description
1 polymer ?
#
loop_
_entity_poly.entity_id
_entity_poly.type
_entity_poly.pdbx_seq_one_letter_code
_entity_poly.pdbx_strand_id
1 'polypeptide(L)'
;RSRSKRRLPVALLRQVTATLAEAWPDPADDPLGAALVHGDLHRANVVPGRAGPVLADLELAGWGPASVDVAPHLVAVRRYGSDPAHLDRFLGGYGADPRGWPGLEIVVQAYELWVTAWAVANRTASDAWEREAGVRLERWRTGGSPPWSLH
;
A
#
# COMPACT_ATOMS: atom_id res chain seq x y z
N ARG A 1 -4.65 29.28 21.18
CA ARG A 1 -5.19 29.19 19.80
C ARG A 1 -5.79 27.80 19.67
N SER A 2 -7.14 27.73 19.63
CA SER A 2 -7.89 26.49 19.49
C SER A 2 -7.50 25.81 18.18
N ARG A 3 -6.81 24.63 18.25
CA ARG A 3 -6.66 23.74 17.10
C ARG A 3 -8.07 23.28 16.72
N SER A 4 -8.61 23.84 15.64
CA SER A 4 -9.84 23.32 15.04
C SER A 4 -9.66 21.82 14.85
N LYS A 5 -10.44 21.01 15.56
CA LYS A 5 -10.48 19.54 15.38
C LYS A 5 -11.05 19.30 13.99
N ARG A 6 -10.21 19.32 12.95
CA ARG A 6 -10.63 18.93 11.59
C ARG A 6 -11.25 17.55 11.70
N ARG A 7 -12.54 17.47 11.35
CA ARG A 7 -13.26 16.17 11.33
C ARG A 7 -12.46 15.18 10.50
N LEU A 8 -12.34 13.96 11.00
CA LEU A 8 -11.73 12.85 10.26
C LEU A 8 -12.44 12.69 8.91
N PRO A 9 -11.74 12.49 7.80
CA PRO A 9 -12.31 12.28 6.49
C PRO A 9 -12.89 10.86 6.32
N VAL A 10 -13.59 10.39 7.34
CA VAL A 10 -14.12 9.02 7.41
C VAL A 10 -15.04 8.71 6.23
N ALA A 11 -15.87 9.68 5.82
CA ALA A 11 -16.77 9.49 4.69
C ALA A 11 -16.02 9.25 3.38
N LEU A 12 -14.96 10.04 3.11
CA LEU A 12 -14.10 9.86 1.93
C LEU A 12 -13.44 8.47 1.94
N LEU A 13 -12.80 8.10 3.05
CA LEU A 13 -12.11 6.80 3.15
C LEU A 13 -13.11 5.63 2.99
N ARG A 14 -14.29 5.70 3.59
CA ARG A 14 -15.33 4.69 3.42
C ARG A 14 -15.82 4.58 1.97
N GLN A 15 -16.04 5.71 1.29
CA GLN A 15 -16.44 5.72 -0.11
C GLN A 15 -15.38 5.06 -0.99
N VAL A 16 -14.10 5.43 -0.82
CA VAL A 16 -12.98 4.83 -1.58
C VAL A 16 -12.88 3.33 -1.29
N THR A 17 -12.99 2.92 -0.02
CA THR A 17 -12.99 1.50 0.36
C THR A 17 -14.10 0.73 -0.35
N ALA A 18 -15.33 1.25 -0.38
CA ALA A 18 -16.44 0.59 -1.06
C ALA A 18 -16.17 0.45 -2.56
N THR A 19 -15.72 1.52 -3.22
CA THR A 19 -15.38 1.49 -4.66
C THR A 19 -14.29 0.46 -4.97
N LEU A 20 -13.23 0.38 -4.17
CA LEU A 20 -12.15 -0.60 -4.37
C LEU A 20 -12.61 -2.03 -4.08
N ALA A 21 -13.49 -2.22 -3.09
CA ALA A 21 -14.05 -3.53 -2.78
C ALA A 21 -14.93 -4.07 -3.91
N GLU A 22 -15.75 -3.21 -4.54
CA GLU A 22 -16.56 -3.55 -5.71
C GLU A 22 -15.70 -3.87 -6.95
N ALA A 23 -14.55 -3.19 -7.08
CA ALA A 23 -13.62 -3.37 -8.21
C ALA A 23 -12.54 -4.44 -7.93
N TRP A 24 -12.58 -5.11 -6.76
CA TRP A 24 -11.52 -6.04 -6.37
C TRP A 24 -11.39 -7.17 -7.40
N PRO A 25 -10.18 -7.40 -7.94
CA PRO A 25 -10.00 -8.37 -9.01
C PRO A 25 -10.14 -9.82 -8.52
N ASP A 26 -10.59 -10.69 -9.42
CA ASP A 26 -10.55 -12.14 -9.17
C ASP A 26 -9.07 -12.58 -9.06
N PRO A 27 -8.66 -13.25 -7.98
CA PRO A 27 -7.30 -13.77 -7.84
C PRO A 27 -6.87 -14.71 -8.98
N ALA A 28 -7.82 -15.36 -9.66
CA ALA A 28 -7.53 -16.25 -10.78
C ALA A 28 -7.04 -15.49 -12.03
N ASP A 29 -7.33 -14.19 -12.14
CA ASP A 29 -6.92 -13.34 -13.27
C ASP A 29 -5.53 -12.71 -13.05
N ASP A 30 -4.94 -12.85 -11.87
CA ASP A 30 -3.60 -12.32 -11.57
C ASP A 30 -2.54 -13.10 -12.33
N PRO A 31 -1.65 -12.45 -13.12
CA PRO A 31 -0.53 -13.12 -13.80
C PRO A 31 0.42 -13.86 -12.85
N LEU A 32 0.48 -13.46 -11.58
CA LEU A 32 1.25 -14.14 -10.53
C LEU A 32 0.45 -15.26 -9.86
N GLY A 33 -0.85 -15.39 -10.17
CA GLY A 33 -1.76 -16.37 -9.60
C GLY A 33 -2.36 -15.99 -8.26
N ALA A 34 -3.22 -16.87 -7.76
CA ALA A 34 -3.79 -16.80 -6.41
C ALA A 34 -2.84 -17.45 -5.40
N ALA A 35 -2.59 -16.78 -4.27
CA ALA A 35 -1.65 -17.25 -3.26
C ALA A 35 -2.07 -16.84 -1.85
N LEU A 36 -1.43 -17.46 -0.84
CA LEU A 36 -1.36 -16.87 0.50
C LEU A 36 -0.38 -15.70 0.44
N VAL A 37 -0.91 -14.48 0.56
CA VAL A 37 -0.14 -13.24 0.52
C VAL A 37 0.15 -12.74 1.92
N HIS A 38 1.22 -11.97 2.08
CA HIS A 38 1.57 -11.29 3.32
C HIS A 38 0.65 -10.09 3.61
N GLY A 39 0.26 -9.36 2.56
CA GLY A 39 -0.60 -8.19 2.63
C GLY A 39 0.14 -6.87 2.92
N ASP A 40 1.33 -6.92 3.51
CA ASP A 40 2.21 -5.77 3.79
C ASP A 40 3.68 -6.17 3.62
N LEU A 41 4.03 -6.78 2.48
CA LEU A 41 5.37 -7.27 2.23
C LEU A 41 6.33 -6.12 1.88
N HIS A 42 7.09 -5.69 2.85
CA HIS A 42 8.15 -4.71 2.69
C HIS A 42 9.39 -5.08 3.52
N ARG A 43 10.51 -4.38 3.26
CA ARG A 43 11.82 -4.73 3.84
C ARG A 43 11.81 -4.84 5.38
N ALA A 44 11.05 -4.01 6.09
CA ALA A 44 11.04 -4.03 7.55
C ALA A 44 10.35 -5.30 8.12
N ASN A 45 9.48 -5.95 7.32
CA ASN A 45 8.80 -7.20 7.68
C ASN A 45 9.59 -8.46 7.27
N VAL A 46 10.84 -8.27 6.78
CA VAL A 46 11.77 -9.37 6.50
C VAL A 46 12.92 -9.31 7.49
N VAL A 47 12.94 -10.22 8.45
CA VAL A 47 13.93 -10.24 9.53
C VAL A 47 14.95 -11.37 9.35
N PRO A 48 16.21 -11.19 9.79
CA PRO A 48 17.20 -12.24 9.75
C PRO A 48 16.82 -13.41 10.66
N GLY A 49 16.81 -14.63 10.15
CA GLY A 49 16.64 -15.86 10.93
C GLY A 49 17.87 -16.78 10.83
N ARG A 50 17.94 -17.81 11.67
CA ARG A 50 19.09 -18.75 11.70
C ARG A 50 19.22 -19.56 10.41
N ALA A 51 18.12 -19.84 9.73
CA ALA A 51 18.05 -20.64 8.50
C ALA A 51 17.78 -19.80 7.24
N GLY A 52 17.83 -18.48 7.33
CA GLY A 52 17.50 -17.55 6.25
C GLY A 52 16.50 -16.47 6.68
N PRO A 53 16.03 -15.62 5.78
CA PRO A 53 15.08 -14.57 6.09
C PRO A 53 13.74 -15.15 6.56
N VAL A 54 13.11 -14.47 7.52
CA VAL A 54 11.80 -14.83 8.09
C VAL A 54 10.85 -13.65 7.86
N LEU A 55 9.63 -13.94 7.41
CA LEU A 55 8.57 -12.96 7.32
C LEU A 55 7.95 -12.74 8.71
N ALA A 56 7.78 -11.49 9.09
CA ALA A 56 7.18 -11.05 10.34
C ALA A 56 5.96 -10.19 10.04
N ASP A 57 5.11 -9.97 11.05
CA ASP A 57 3.93 -9.10 10.95
C ASP A 57 2.88 -9.62 9.95
N LEU A 58 2.39 -10.83 10.20
CA LEU A 58 1.44 -11.55 9.33
C LEU A 58 -0.03 -11.19 9.61
N GLU A 59 -0.33 -10.09 10.28
CA GLU A 59 -1.70 -9.72 10.66
C GLU A 59 -2.64 -9.45 9.47
N LEU A 60 -2.07 -9.08 8.31
CA LEU A 60 -2.80 -8.86 7.05
C LEU A 60 -2.72 -10.05 6.10
N ALA A 61 -2.07 -11.15 6.52
CA ALA A 61 -1.92 -12.30 5.65
C ALA A 61 -3.27 -12.95 5.32
N GLY A 62 -3.45 -13.32 4.05
CA GLY A 62 -4.70 -13.90 3.58
C GLY A 62 -4.58 -14.51 2.18
N TRP A 63 -5.64 -15.17 1.72
CA TRP A 63 -5.71 -15.69 0.37
C TRP A 63 -6.17 -14.61 -0.61
N GLY A 64 -5.42 -14.38 -1.68
CA GLY A 64 -5.74 -13.33 -2.65
C GLY A 64 -4.85 -13.34 -3.89
N PRO A 65 -4.95 -12.29 -4.73
CA PRO A 65 -4.03 -12.09 -5.85
C PRO A 65 -2.60 -11.96 -5.32
N ALA A 66 -1.62 -12.70 -5.88
CA ALA A 66 -0.22 -12.61 -5.43
C ALA A 66 0.37 -11.19 -5.62
N SER A 67 -0.18 -10.41 -6.55
CA SER A 67 0.16 -8.99 -6.77
C SER A 67 -0.10 -8.08 -5.56
N VAL A 68 -0.84 -8.53 -4.53
CA VAL A 68 -0.97 -7.80 -3.25
C VAL A 68 0.40 -7.55 -2.63
N ASP A 69 1.31 -8.53 -2.70
CA ASP A 69 2.68 -8.38 -2.17
C ASP A 69 3.61 -7.57 -3.08
N VAL A 70 3.18 -7.26 -4.31
CA VAL A 70 3.88 -6.33 -5.22
C VAL A 70 3.52 -4.86 -4.92
N ALA A 71 2.31 -4.61 -4.42
CA ALA A 71 1.80 -3.26 -4.20
C ALA A 71 2.69 -2.38 -3.31
N PRO A 72 3.24 -2.83 -2.15
CA PRO A 72 4.16 -2.05 -1.34
C PRO A 72 5.38 -1.55 -2.12
N HIS A 73 5.94 -2.37 -3.00
CA HIS A 73 7.11 -2.03 -3.81
C HIS A 73 6.79 -1.01 -4.91
N LEU A 74 5.62 -1.13 -5.56
CA LEU A 74 5.13 -0.13 -6.52
C LEU A 74 4.84 1.21 -5.85
N VAL A 75 4.22 1.21 -4.68
CA VAL A 75 3.97 2.42 -3.90
C VAL A 75 5.30 3.05 -3.45
N ALA A 76 6.30 2.24 -3.08
CA ALA A 76 7.63 2.74 -2.75
C ALA A 76 8.26 3.51 -3.92
N VAL A 77 8.15 3.00 -5.15
CA VAL A 77 8.64 3.69 -6.35
C VAL A 77 7.81 4.94 -6.63
N ARG A 78 6.47 4.81 -6.65
CA ARG A 78 5.56 5.88 -7.10
C ARG A 78 5.45 7.04 -6.11
N ARG A 79 5.58 6.76 -4.80
CA ARG A 79 5.28 7.72 -3.73
C ARG A 79 6.49 8.11 -2.90
N TYR A 80 7.42 7.19 -2.67
CA TYR A 80 8.57 7.41 -1.79
C TYR A 80 9.89 7.58 -2.54
N GLY A 81 9.86 7.62 -3.89
CA GLY A 81 11.05 7.85 -4.71
C GLY A 81 12.08 6.72 -4.67
N SER A 82 11.66 5.49 -4.35
CA SER A 82 12.53 4.32 -4.41
C SER A 82 13.00 4.05 -5.84
N ASP A 83 14.21 3.52 -5.98
CA ASP A 83 14.79 3.14 -7.26
C ASP A 83 13.91 2.08 -7.96
N PRO A 84 13.42 2.33 -9.19
CA PRO A 84 12.65 1.35 -9.97
C PRO A 84 13.35 0.00 -10.14
N ALA A 85 14.70 -0.02 -10.22
CA ALA A 85 15.47 -1.25 -10.31
C ALA A 85 15.27 -2.18 -9.09
N HIS A 86 14.85 -1.64 -7.94
CA HIS A 86 14.48 -2.47 -6.79
C HIS A 86 13.23 -3.30 -7.08
N LEU A 87 12.21 -2.70 -7.68
CA LEU A 87 11.00 -3.41 -8.11
C LEU A 87 11.31 -4.47 -9.16
N ASP A 88 12.16 -4.16 -10.14
CA ASP A 88 12.54 -5.13 -11.19
C ASP A 88 13.23 -6.37 -10.60
N ARG A 89 14.12 -6.16 -9.63
CA ARG A 89 14.76 -7.29 -8.89
C ARG A 89 13.75 -8.11 -8.09
N PHE A 90 12.78 -7.44 -7.45
CA PHE A 90 11.73 -8.13 -6.70
C PHE A 90 10.85 -8.98 -7.61
N LEU A 91 10.37 -8.41 -8.74
CA LEU A 91 9.58 -9.13 -9.74
C LEU A 91 10.35 -10.29 -10.39
N GLY A 92 11.65 -10.12 -10.60
CA GLY A 92 12.52 -11.20 -11.06
C GLY A 92 12.48 -12.45 -10.19
N GLY A 93 12.23 -12.30 -8.89
CA GLY A 93 12.05 -13.41 -7.96
C GLY A 93 10.72 -14.16 -8.13
N TYR A 94 9.68 -13.48 -8.62
CA TYR A 94 8.39 -14.10 -8.92
C TYR A 94 8.35 -14.85 -10.26
N GLY A 95 9.22 -14.48 -11.20
CA GLY A 95 9.27 -15.07 -12.54
C GLY A 95 8.18 -14.59 -13.52
N ALA A 96 7.34 -13.65 -13.10
CA ALA A 96 6.34 -12.98 -13.95
C ALA A 96 6.20 -11.50 -13.54
N ASP A 97 5.66 -10.68 -14.44
CA ASP A 97 5.50 -9.24 -14.25
C ASP A 97 4.01 -8.84 -14.39
N PRO A 98 3.35 -8.42 -13.31
CA PRO A 98 1.95 -8.05 -13.35
C PRO A 98 1.70 -6.62 -13.83
N ARG A 99 2.73 -5.83 -14.19
CA ARG A 99 2.59 -4.39 -14.51
C ARG A 99 1.66 -4.08 -15.69
N GLY A 100 1.37 -5.05 -16.56
CA GLY A 100 0.37 -4.92 -17.63
C GLY A 100 -1.04 -5.36 -17.25
N TRP A 101 -1.25 -5.89 -16.06
CA TRP A 101 -2.55 -6.39 -15.63
C TRP A 101 -3.41 -5.26 -15.01
N PRO A 102 -4.65 -5.02 -15.52
CA PRO A 102 -5.49 -3.93 -15.02
C PRO A 102 -5.84 -4.06 -13.52
N GLY A 103 -5.97 -5.29 -13.00
CA GLY A 103 -6.25 -5.55 -11.59
C GLY A 103 -5.15 -5.06 -10.65
N LEU A 104 -3.90 -4.96 -11.11
CA LEU A 104 -2.79 -4.47 -10.30
C LEU A 104 -3.04 -3.05 -9.80
N GLU A 105 -3.64 -2.17 -10.61
CA GLU A 105 -3.90 -0.79 -10.19
C GLU A 105 -4.91 -0.72 -9.04
N ILE A 106 -5.91 -1.59 -9.02
CA ILE A 106 -6.88 -1.70 -7.92
C ILE A 106 -6.18 -2.16 -6.64
N VAL A 107 -5.32 -3.17 -6.74
CA VAL A 107 -4.53 -3.70 -5.63
C VAL A 107 -3.58 -2.64 -5.07
N VAL A 108 -2.89 -1.89 -5.94
CA VAL A 108 -1.99 -0.79 -5.54
C VAL A 108 -2.77 0.33 -4.84
N GLN A 109 -3.94 0.71 -5.37
CA GLN A 109 -4.78 1.73 -4.74
C GLN A 109 -5.30 1.27 -3.36
N ALA A 110 -5.63 0.00 -3.19
CA ALA A 110 -6.03 -0.53 -1.89
C ALA A 110 -4.88 -0.42 -0.87
N TYR A 111 -3.66 -0.72 -1.26
CA TYR A 111 -2.49 -0.50 -0.40
C TYR A 111 -2.24 0.99 -0.11
N GLU A 112 -2.34 1.87 -1.12
CA GLU A 112 -2.27 3.33 -0.92
C GLU A 112 -3.33 3.82 0.08
N LEU A 113 -4.56 3.28 0.00
CA LEU A 113 -5.62 3.59 0.94
C LEU A 113 -5.29 3.13 2.36
N TRP A 114 -4.78 1.89 2.50
CA TRP A 114 -4.34 1.33 3.76
C TRP A 114 -3.29 2.23 4.45
N VAL A 115 -2.20 2.57 3.77
CA VAL A 115 -1.15 3.42 4.35
C VAL A 115 -1.61 4.87 4.56
N THR A 116 -2.63 5.35 3.81
CA THR A 116 -3.28 6.64 4.07
C THR A 116 -4.09 6.59 5.36
N ALA A 117 -4.89 5.55 5.57
CA ALA A 117 -5.67 5.35 6.79
C ALA A 117 -4.76 5.26 8.02
N TRP A 118 -3.62 4.55 7.89
CA TRP A 118 -2.61 4.46 8.93
C TRP A 118 -2.00 5.84 9.27
N ALA A 119 -1.63 6.64 8.27
CA ALA A 119 -1.14 8.01 8.49
C ALA A 119 -2.18 8.90 9.17
N VAL A 120 -3.46 8.77 8.79
CA VAL A 120 -4.57 9.50 9.42
C VAL A 120 -4.76 9.07 10.89
N ALA A 121 -4.63 7.79 11.19
CA ALA A 121 -4.69 7.29 12.56
C ALA A 121 -3.55 7.87 13.43
N ASN A 122 -2.36 7.98 12.88
CA ASN A 122 -1.16 8.47 13.57
C ASN A 122 -0.94 10.00 13.50
N ARG A 123 -1.84 10.77 12.87
CA ARG A 123 -1.66 12.20 12.61
C ARG A 123 -1.46 13.08 13.85
N THR A 124 -1.85 12.59 15.04
CA THR A 124 -1.69 13.31 16.30
C THR A 124 -0.35 13.04 17.00
N ALA A 125 0.46 12.12 16.47
CA ALA A 125 1.74 11.75 17.06
C ALA A 125 2.78 12.87 16.90
N SER A 126 2.74 13.62 15.78
CA SER A 126 3.62 14.77 15.53
C SER A 126 3.05 15.68 14.44
N ASP A 127 3.59 16.91 14.34
CA ASP A 127 3.28 17.83 13.24
C ASP A 127 3.70 17.25 11.87
N ALA A 128 4.72 16.40 11.82
CA ALA A 128 5.13 15.70 10.61
C ALA A 128 4.04 14.72 10.14
N TRP A 129 3.51 13.90 11.05
CA TRP A 129 2.41 12.99 10.75
C TRP A 129 1.11 13.72 10.37
N GLU A 130 0.81 14.88 10.99
CA GLU A 130 -0.36 15.68 10.60
C GLU A 130 -0.23 16.18 9.16
N ARG A 131 0.94 16.68 8.76
CA ARG A 131 1.21 17.10 7.38
C ARG A 131 1.12 15.93 6.40
N GLU A 132 1.77 14.82 6.71
CA GLU A 132 1.78 13.63 5.85
C GLU A 132 0.38 13.07 5.62
N ALA A 133 -0.43 12.95 6.67
CA ALA A 133 -1.83 12.55 6.55
C ALA A 133 -2.61 13.48 5.61
N GLY A 134 -2.34 14.80 5.68
CA GLY A 134 -2.93 15.79 4.77
C GLY A 134 -2.54 15.54 3.31
N VAL A 135 -1.26 15.31 3.04
CA VAL A 135 -0.72 15.03 1.68
C VAL A 135 -1.35 13.76 1.11
N ARG A 136 -1.40 12.66 1.89
CA ARG A 136 -1.98 11.40 1.44
C ARG A 136 -3.49 11.51 1.17
N LEU A 137 -4.23 12.23 2.01
CA LEU A 137 -5.65 12.48 1.79
C LEU A 137 -5.93 13.31 0.53
N GLU A 138 -5.05 14.23 0.17
CA GLU A 138 -5.20 15.05 -1.03
C GLU A 138 -5.19 14.19 -2.30
N ARG A 139 -4.42 13.10 -2.33
CA ARG A 139 -4.44 12.07 -3.38
C ARG A 139 -5.86 11.61 -3.69
N TRP A 140 -6.65 11.32 -2.65
CA TRP A 140 -8.01 10.78 -2.78
C TRP A 140 -9.06 11.84 -3.11
N ARG A 141 -8.77 13.12 -2.85
CA ARG A 141 -9.67 14.23 -3.18
C ARG A 141 -9.52 14.70 -4.62
N THR A 142 -8.31 14.70 -5.12
CA THR A 142 -7.97 15.35 -6.40
C THR A 142 -7.56 14.38 -7.50
N GLY A 143 -7.30 13.10 -7.17
CA GLY A 143 -6.70 12.14 -8.09
C GLY A 143 -5.21 12.39 -8.36
N GLY A 144 -4.60 13.39 -7.72
CA GLY A 144 -3.19 13.73 -7.90
C GLY A 144 -2.23 12.66 -7.40
N SER A 145 -0.94 12.84 -7.68
CA SER A 145 0.12 11.89 -7.33
C SER A 145 1.23 12.58 -6.52
N PRO A 146 0.92 13.17 -5.34
CA PRO A 146 1.95 13.81 -4.54
C PRO A 146 2.97 12.79 -4.03
N PRO A 147 4.26 13.18 -3.85
CA PRO A 147 5.22 12.35 -3.14
C PRO A 147 4.85 12.25 -1.66
N TRP A 148 5.18 11.12 -1.03
CA TRP A 148 4.96 10.85 0.38
C TRP A 148 6.28 10.77 1.14
N SER A 149 6.22 10.97 2.45
CA SER A 149 7.38 10.88 3.34
C SER A 149 7.25 9.71 4.30
N LEU A 150 8.40 9.11 4.65
CA LEU A 150 8.52 8.17 5.77
C LEU A 150 8.88 8.97 7.03
N HIS A 151 8.21 8.67 8.14
CA HIS A 151 8.44 9.33 9.43
C HIS A 151 8.68 8.31 10.54
#